data_1cc047c98bb76e5510474f99a4043eed
#
_entry.id   1cc047c98bb76e5510474f99a4043eed
#
_cell.length_a   1.000
_cell.length_b   1.000
_cell.length_c   1.000
_cell.angle_alpha   90.00
_cell.angle_beta   90.00
_cell.angle_gamma   90.00
#
_symmetry.space_group_name_H-M   'P 1'
#
loop_
_entity.id
_entity.type
_entity.pdbx_description
1 polymer ?
#
loop_
_entity_poly.entity_id
_entity_poly.type
_entity_poly.pdbx_seq_one_letter_code
_entity_poly.pdbx_strand_id
1 'polypeptide(L)'
;MRRPLVLGGTVAVGIVVMVAALLAAGGAPTRPADGLPGAGLSVSWTVPVLRILADGAAVATGGALLAVLLFLPAKDGKLGGKAIRACQDAALAAGIWAVASIGGLIATAAVILGVPLSHLAEHAGPAGQLSQVRALAVAVVLTAVLAVVLSGTTTLRTARLAAVLTVAALVGPLLTGHRAIDRASLWSYLATGSLVVHVVAATAWVGGLAAVLRYARSREAIEIFSTLALVCAVTIGVTGLLTAEIHLDGRGGGWGLVTQWVTTGYGVLLLGKALAFAALVFIGRQHRRSTLPRLTAGDGAVFRRLAVLELLVMAATIGLAVALSRTP
;
A
#
# COMPACT_ATOMS: atom_id res chain seq x y z
N MET A 1 -7.64 -12.54 21.09
CA MET A 1 -6.28 -12.23 20.57
C MET A 1 -5.93 -10.79 20.94
N ARG A 2 -4.76 -10.54 21.48
CA ARG A 2 -4.29 -9.20 21.85
C ARG A 2 -4.07 -8.40 20.56
N ARG A 3 -4.67 -7.19 20.48
CA ARG A 3 -4.64 -6.32 19.28
C ARG A 3 -3.24 -6.06 18.68
N PRO A 4 -2.17 -5.88 19.48
CA PRO A 4 -0.81 -5.70 18.96
C PRO A 4 -0.28 -6.93 18.22
N LEU A 5 -0.73 -8.14 18.55
CA LEU A 5 -0.30 -9.37 17.88
C LEU A 5 -0.83 -9.47 16.44
N VAL A 6 -2.03 -8.97 16.16
CA VAL A 6 -2.58 -8.98 14.79
C VAL A 6 -1.83 -7.99 13.90
N LEU A 7 -1.59 -6.76 14.39
CA LEU A 7 -0.82 -5.74 13.65
C LEU A 7 0.63 -6.19 13.41
N GLY A 8 1.30 -6.68 14.44
CA GLY A 8 2.66 -7.22 14.29
C GLY A 8 2.72 -8.40 13.31
N GLY A 9 1.74 -9.30 13.37
CA GLY A 9 1.63 -10.45 12.49
C GLY A 9 1.40 -10.07 11.02
N THR A 10 0.57 -9.07 10.74
CA THR A 10 0.33 -8.61 9.36
C THR A 10 1.59 -7.96 8.75
N VAL A 11 2.30 -7.12 9.49
CA VAL A 11 3.55 -6.52 9.03
C VAL A 11 4.62 -7.59 8.81
N ALA A 12 4.76 -8.54 9.74
CA ALA A 12 5.72 -9.65 9.62
C ALA A 12 5.46 -10.50 8.38
N VAL A 13 4.20 -10.88 8.12
CA VAL A 13 3.81 -11.63 6.92
C VAL A 13 4.16 -10.85 5.65
N GLY A 14 3.85 -9.56 5.60
CA GLY A 14 4.21 -8.73 4.45
C GLY A 14 5.72 -8.70 4.18
N ILE A 15 6.54 -8.52 5.23
CA ILE A 15 8.01 -8.51 5.11
C ILE A 15 8.53 -9.89 4.67
N VAL A 16 8.08 -10.98 5.28
CA VAL A 16 8.52 -12.33 4.93
C VAL A 16 8.19 -12.66 3.48
N VAL A 17 6.97 -12.38 3.04
CA VAL A 17 6.55 -12.60 1.65
C VAL A 17 7.35 -11.73 0.69
N MET A 18 7.59 -10.46 1.02
CA MET A 18 8.43 -9.56 0.22
C MET A 18 9.85 -10.10 0.07
N VAL A 19 10.49 -10.51 1.16
CA VAL A 19 11.87 -11.05 1.12
C VAL A 19 11.93 -12.33 0.29
N ALA A 20 11.01 -13.27 0.54
CA ALA A 20 10.93 -14.52 -0.21
C ALA A 20 10.70 -14.26 -1.72
N ALA A 21 9.80 -13.34 -2.06
CA ALA A 21 9.51 -12.95 -3.43
C ALA A 21 10.71 -12.29 -4.14
N LEU A 22 11.43 -11.39 -3.45
CA LEU A 22 12.63 -10.75 -4.00
C LEU A 22 13.73 -11.77 -4.28
N LEU A 23 13.93 -12.71 -3.36
CA LEU A 23 14.94 -13.79 -3.54
C LEU A 23 14.56 -14.75 -4.68
N ALA A 24 13.29 -15.11 -4.78
CA ALA A 24 12.80 -16.06 -5.79
C ALA A 24 12.71 -15.45 -7.20
N ALA A 25 12.42 -14.15 -7.33
CA ALA A 25 12.16 -13.50 -8.62
C ALA A 25 13.34 -12.66 -9.14
N GLY A 26 14.51 -12.71 -8.51
CA GLY A 26 15.71 -12.00 -8.95
C GLY A 26 15.72 -10.49 -8.68
N GLY A 27 14.77 -9.97 -7.89
CA GLY A 27 14.70 -8.56 -7.48
C GLY A 27 15.49 -8.25 -6.20
N ALA A 28 16.21 -9.22 -5.63
CA ALA A 28 16.98 -9.05 -4.39
C ALA A 28 18.17 -8.10 -4.62
N PRO A 29 18.46 -7.20 -3.66
CA PRO A 29 19.65 -6.37 -3.73
C PRO A 29 20.93 -7.22 -3.81
N THR A 30 21.77 -6.93 -4.78
CA THR A 30 23.08 -7.58 -4.96
C THR A 30 24.22 -6.63 -4.54
N ARG A 31 25.38 -7.21 -4.24
CA ARG A 31 26.59 -6.39 -4.04
C ARG A 31 27.03 -5.77 -5.36
N PRO A 32 27.51 -4.54 -5.38
CA PRO A 32 28.21 -4.01 -6.55
C PRO A 32 29.36 -4.94 -6.95
N ALA A 33 29.73 -4.91 -8.21
CA ALA A 33 30.93 -5.61 -8.67
C ALA A 33 32.17 -5.09 -7.93
N ASP A 34 33.16 -5.96 -7.74
CA ASP A 34 34.38 -5.64 -6.99
C ASP A 34 35.05 -4.35 -7.52
N GLY A 35 35.36 -3.44 -6.62
CA GLY A 35 35.96 -2.14 -6.95
C GLY A 35 34.98 -1.03 -7.32
N LEU A 36 33.67 -1.30 -7.46
CA LEU A 36 32.68 -0.26 -7.68
C LEU A 36 32.11 0.26 -6.34
N PRO A 37 31.99 1.59 -6.20
CA PRO A 37 31.36 2.17 -5.02
C PRO A 37 29.87 1.82 -4.99
N GLY A 38 29.29 1.72 -3.79
CA GLY A 38 27.88 1.43 -3.63
C GLY A 38 27.36 1.79 -2.25
N ALA A 39 26.07 1.90 -2.10
CA ALA A 39 25.40 2.21 -0.84
C ALA A 39 25.56 1.12 0.24
N GLY A 40 26.05 -0.06 -0.14
CA GLY A 40 26.12 -1.23 0.73
C GLY A 40 24.83 -2.06 0.75
N LEU A 41 24.99 -3.37 0.98
CA LEU A 41 23.89 -4.33 0.91
C LEU A 41 22.81 -4.04 1.96
N SER A 42 23.19 -3.66 3.17
CA SER A 42 22.26 -3.31 4.25
C SER A 42 21.34 -2.14 3.87
N VAL A 43 21.93 -1.06 3.32
CA VAL A 43 21.17 0.11 2.85
C VAL A 43 20.22 -0.27 1.70
N SER A 44 20.67 -1.12 0.78
CA SER A 44 19.84 -1.58 -0.34
C SER A 44 18.63 -2.40 0.12
N TRP A 45 18.76 -3.19 1.20
CA TRP A 45 17.65 -3.92 1.81
C TRP A 45 16.71 -3.03 2.65
N THR A 46 17.19 -1.91 3.20
CA THR A 46 16.30 -0.99 3.92
C THR A 46 15.27 -0.33 3.02
N VAL A 47 15.56 -0.15 1.73
CA VAL A 47 14.61 0.48 0.78
C VAL A 47 13.28 -0.30 0.69
N PRO A 48 13.23 -1.61 0.37
CA PRO A 48 11.97 -2.35 0.34
C PRO A 48 11.32 -2.50 1.72
N VAL A 49 12.09 -2.59 2.80
CA VAL A 49 11.54 -2.65 4.16
C VAL A 49 10.84 -1.35 4.54
N LEU A 50 11.48 -0.20 4.30
CA LEU A 50 10.86 1.10 4.56
C LEU A 50 9.66 1.35 3.66
N ARG A 51 9.67 0.84 2.43
CA ARG A 51 8.53 0.91 1.52
C ARG A 51 7.32 0.17 2.09
N ILE A 52 7.48 -1.07 2.56
CA ILE A 52 6.37 -1.85 3.12
C ILE A 52 5.83 -1.22 4.42
N LEU A 53 6.71 -0.60 5.23
CA LEU A 53 6.31 0.14 6.43
C LEU A 53 5.50 1.39 6.06
N ALA A 54 5.95 2.15 5.04
CA ALA A 54 5.24 3.32 4.54
C ALA A 54 3.86 2.93 3.97
N ASP A 55 3.78 1.88 3.15
CA ASP A 55 2.53 1.39 2.57
C ASP A 55 1.56 0.90 3.66
N GLY A 56 2.05 0.18 4.67
CA GLY A 56 1.24 -0.24 5.83
C GLY A 56 0.73 0.94 6.66
N ALA A 57 1.55 1.96 6.87
CA ALA A 57 1.17 3.17 7.59
C ALA A 57 0.16 4.01 6.76
N ALA A 58 0.32 4.08 5.44
CA ALA A 58 -0.64 4.71 4.53
C ALA A 58 -2.01 4.03 4.59
N VAL A 59 -2.04 2.69 4.56
CA VAL A 59 -3.25 1.88 4.73
C VAL A 59 -3.91 2.14 6.08
N ALA A 60 -3.13 2.22 7.16
CA ALA A 60 -3.66 2.50 8.49
C ALA A 60 -4.25 3.91 8.59
N THR A 61 -3.57 4.92 8.01
CA THR A 61 -4.05 6.31 7.94
C THR A 61 -5.34 6.40 7.14
N GLY A 62 -5.36 5.86 5.92
CA GLY A 62 -6.54 5.86 5.05
C GLY A 62 -7.72 5.09 5.64
N GLY A 63 -7.45 3.94 6.27
CA GLY A 63 -8.48 3.14 6.95
C GLY A 63 -9.12 3.86 8.13
N ALA A 64 -8.32 4.52 8.98
CA ALA A 64 -8.85 5.29 10.09
C ALA A 64 -9.71 6.49 9.62
N LEU A 65 -9.28 7.16 8.53
CA LEU A 65 -10.07 8.22 7.90
C LEU A 65 -11.36 7.68 7.27
N LEU A 66 -11.33 6.52 6.61
CA LEU A 66 -12.55 5.86 6.12
C LEU A 66 -13.52 5.56 7.26
N ALA A 67 -13.01 5.12 8.44
CA ALA A 67 -13.87 4.93 9.60
C ALA A 67 -14.59 6.23 9.98
N VAL A 68 -13.87 7.36 10.03
CA VAL A 68 -14.41 8.67 10.38
C VAL A 68 -15.44 9.15 9.36
N LEU A 69 -15.19 8.91 8.08
CA LEU A 69 -16.02 9.44 7.00
C LEU A 69 -17.27 8.61 6.69
N LEU A 70 -17.18 7.26 6.88
CA LEU A 70 -18.21 6.33 6.42
C LEU A 70 -18.89 5.55 7.54
N PHE A 71 -18.17 5.21 8.63
CA PHE A 71 -18.65 4.24 9.61
C PHE A 71 -19.00 4.84 10.96
N LEU A 72 -18.51 6.04 11.27
CA LEU A 72 -18.73 6.70 12.55
C LEU A 72 -19.61 7.95 12.37
N PRO A 73 -20.69 8.08 13.17
CA PRO A 73 -21.60 9.21 13.01
C PRO A 73 -20.93 10.53 13.44
N ALA A 74 -21.15 11.58 12.66
CA ALA A 74 -20.87 12.97 13.02
C ALA A 74 -22.19 13.70 13.29
N LYS A 75 -22.22 14.59 14.28
CA LYS A 75 -23.38 15.43 14.60
C LYS A 75 -23.00 16.89 14.40
N ASP A 76 -23.78 17.60 13.59
CA ASP A 76 -23.58 19.02 13.27
C ASP A 76 -22.14 19.33 12.79
N GLY A 77 -21.55 18.41 11.99
CA GLY A 77 -20.20 18.53 11.48
C GLY A 77 -19.08 18.29 12.51
N LYS A 78 -19.42 18.00 13.77
CA LYS A 78 -18.48 17.68 14.86
C LYS A 78 -18.30 16.17 14.99
N LEU A 79 -17.05 15.74 15.24
CA LEU A 79 -16.71 14.34 15.42
C LEU A 79 -16.99 13.87 16.85
N GLY A 80 -17.59 12.69 16.99
CA GLY A 80 -17.75 12.03 18.29
C GLY A 80 -16.42 11.45 18.81
N GLY A 81 -16.35 11.11 20.09
CA GLY A 81 -15.12 10.66 20.75
C GLY A 81 -14.44 9.43 20.10
N LYS A 82 -15.20 8.52 19.47
CA LYS A 82 -14.63 7.40 18.71
C LYS A 82 -13.97 7.87 17.41
N ALA A 83 -14.55 8.84 16.71
CA ALA A 83 -14.02 9.41 15.49
C ALA A 83 -12.76 10.24 15.77
N ILE A 84 -12.73 11.02 16.87
CA ILE A 84 -11.54 11.74 17.32
C ILE A 84 -10.39 10.77 17.61
N ARG A 85 -10.63 9.65 18.31
CA ARG A 85 -9.61 8.61 18.53
C ARG A 85 -9.12 8.00 17.22
N ALA A 86 -10.01 7.79 16.25
CA ALA A 86 -9.59 7.29 14.93
C ALA A 86 -8.69 8.31 14.20
N CYS A 87 -8.96 9.63 14.34
CA CYS A 87 -8.06 10.68 13.83
C CYS A 87 -6.70 10.68 14.54
N GLN A 88 -6.65 10.47 15.85
CA GLN A 88 -5.40 10.37 16.61
C GLN A 88 -4.59 9.14 16.21
N ASP A 89 -5.24 7.98 16.02
CA ASP A 89 -4.59 6.77 15.48
C ASP A 89 -4.07 7.02 14.04
N ALA A 90 -4.83 7.76 13.22
CA ALA A 90 -4.39 8.15 11.88
C ALA A 90 -3.20 9.13 11.93
N ALA A 91 -3.17 10.05 12.90
CA ALA A 91 -2.03 10.95 13.12
C ALA A 91 -0.75 10.18 13.44
N LEU A 92 -0.84 9.19 14.35
CA LEU A 92 0.28 8.31 14.66
C LEU A 92 0.76 7.52 13.43
N ALA A 93 -0.18 6.95 12.68
CA ALA A 93 0.15 6.21 11.46
C ALA A 93 0.79 7.14 10.41
N ALA A 94 0.29 8.35 10.22
CA ALA A 94 0.88 9.35 9.32
C ALA A 94 2.30 9.76 9.77
N GLY A 95 2.55 9.84 11.07
CA GLY A 95 3.90 10.06 11.62
C GLY A 95 4.86 8.91 11.30
N ILE A 96 4.41 7.65 11.46
CA ILE A 96 5.20 6.47 11.06
C ILE A 96 5.44 6.50 9.54
N TRP A 97 4.45 6.87 8.74
CA TRP A 97 4.59 7.02 7.30
C TRP A 97 5.64 8.08 6.93
N ALA A 98 5.63 9.24 7.60
CA ALA A 98 6.62 10.30 7.40
C ALA A 98 8.04 9.81 7.71
N VAL A 99 8.25 9.15 8.85
CA VAL A 99 9.56 8.60 9.25
C VAL A 99 10.05 7.54 8.26
N ALA A 100 9.17 6.61 7.86
CA ALA A 100 9.50 5.60 6.86
C ALA A 100 9.83 6.22 5.49
N SER A 101 9.12 7.30 5.11
CA SER A 101 9.39 8.04 3.88
C SER A 101 10.71 8.80 3.93
N ILE A 102 11.10 9.39 5.07
CA ILE A 102 12.39 10.04 5.26
C ILE A 102 13.53 9.02 5.10
N GLY A 103 13.44 7.90 5.81
CA GLY A 103 14.42 6.82 5.66
C GLY A 103 14.49 6.26 4.24
N GLY A 104 13.31 6.08 3.61
CA GLY A 104 13.18 5.63 2.23
C GLY A 104 13.82 6.60 1.23
N LEU A 105 13.64 7.91 1.42
CA LEU A 105 14.27 8.96 0.62
C LEU A 105 15.80 8.88 0.71
N ILE A 106 16.34 8.83 1.93
CA ILE A 106 17.79 8.78 2.20
C ILE A 106 18.38 7.50 1.58
N ALA A 107 17.77 6.34 1.86
CA ALA A 107 18.25 5.06 1.35
C ALA A 107 18.15 4.97 -0.19
N THR A 108 17.07 5.48 -0.78
CA THR A 108 16.88 5.50 -2.23
C THR A 108 17.91 6.40 -2.92
N ALA A 109 18.19 7.59 -2.37
CA ALA A 109 19.20 8.48 -2.90
C ALA A 109 20.59 7.82 -2.88
N ALA A 110 21.00 7.22 -1.75
CA ALA A 110 22.26 6.51 -1.62
C ALA A 110 22.38 5.34 -2.63
N VAL A 111 21.33 4.54 -2.80
CA VAL A 111 21.32 3.40 -3.73
C VAL A 111 21.39 3.86 -5.19
N ILE A 112 20.64 4.89 -5.59
CA ILE A 112 20.65 5.38 -6.99
C ILE A 112 21.99 6.03 -7.34
N LEU A 113 22.56 6.80 -6.42
CA LEU A 113 23.87 7.45 -6.62
C LEU A 113 25.04 6.50 -6.45
N GLY A 114 24.83 5.30 -5.91
CA GLY A 114 25.90 4.34 -5.65
C GLY A 114 26.89 4.81 -4.59
N VAL A 115 26.46 5.60 -3.59
CA VAL A 115 27.35 6.17 -2.56
C VAL A 115 27.00 5.66 -1.16
N PRO A 116 28.00 5.48 -0.27
CA PRO A 116 27.74 5.19 1.14
C PRO A 116 26.96 6.33 1.81
N LEU A 117 26.17 6.01 2.83
CA LEU A 117 25.39 7.02 3.59
C LEU A 117 26.25 8.14 4.16
N SER A 118 27.51 7.85 4.55
CA SER A 118 28.46 8.82 5.08
C SER A 118 28.82 9.92 4.09
N HIS A 119 28.78 9.65 2.79
CA HIS A 119 29.10 10.59 1.71
C HIS A 119 27.86 11.19 1.01
N LEU A 120 26.66 10.81 1.45
CA LEU A 120 25.43 11.27 0.80
C LEU A 120 25.25 12.80 0.88
N ALA A 121 25.67 13.41 1.97
CA ALA A 121 25.58 14.86 2.14
C ALA A 121 26.40 15.64 1.08
N GLU A 122 27.54 15.13 0.66
CA GLU A 122 28.40 15.70 -0.40
C GLU A 122 27.70 15.63 -1.78
N HIS A 123 26.73 14.72 -1.93
CA HIS A 123 25.96 14.48 -3.16
C HIS A 123 24.52 15.02 -3.08
N ALA A 124 24.24 15.93 -2.14
CA ALA A 124 22.89 16.47 -1.93
C ALA A 124 22.33 17.17 -3.20
N GLY A 125 23.18 17.89 -3.94
CA GLY A 125 22.80 18.51 -5.21
C GLY A 125 22.32 17.49 -6.27
N PRO A 126 23.13 16.51 -6.66
CA PRO A 126 22.72 15.43 -7.55
C PRO A 126 21.50 14.64 -7.03
N ALA A 127 21.45 14.33 -5.73
CA ALA A 127 20.30 13.66 -5.13
C ALA A 127 19.00 14.44 -5.33
N GLY A 128 19.01 15.75 -5.15
CA GLY A 128 17.86 16.62 -5.35
C GLY A 128 17.37 16.71 -6.80
N GLN A 129 18.19 16.32 -7.78
CA GLN A 129 17.77 16.25 -9.19
C GLN A 129 17.00 14.95 -9.53
N LEU A 130 17.12 13.92 -8.70
CA LEU A 130 16.44 12.65 -8.91
C LEU A 130 14.92 12.81 -8.73
N SER A 131 14.15 12.47 -9.75
CA SER A 131 12.69 12.59 -9.71
C SER A 131 12.05 11.77 -8.58
N GLN A 132 12.60 10.58 -8.30
CA GLN A 132 12.13 9.73 -7.20
C GLN A 132 12.40 10.36 -5.82
N VAL A 133 13.57 11.00 -5.64
CA VAL A 133 13.93 11.69 -4.40
C VAL A 133 13.00 12.87 -4.17
N ARG A 134 12.73 13.68 -5.21
CA ARG A 134 11.78 14.81 -5.12
C ARG A 134 10.37 14.36 -4.77
N ALA A 135 9.90 13.28 -5.37
CA ALA A 135 8.58 12.75 -5.06
C ALA A 135 8.46 12.23 -3.63
N LEU A 136 9.49 11.55 -3.14
CA LEU A 136 9.56 11.12 -1.74
C LEU A 136 9.64 12.31 -0.79
N ALA A 137 10.36 13.38 -1.14
CA ALA A 137 10.41 14.61 -0.34
C ALA A 137 9.02 15.26 -0.23
N VAL A 138 8.26 15.33 -1.33
CA VAL A 138 6.87 15.80 -1.29
C VAL A 138 6.01 14.89 -0.41
N ALA A 139 6.15 13.57 -0.51
CA ALA A 139 5.43 12.64 0.34
C ALA A 139 5.77 12.84 1.83
N VAL A 140 7.04 13.07 2.18
CA VAL A 140 7.48 13.39 3.55
C VAL A 140 6.76 14.63 4.07
N VAL A 141 6.74 15.72 3.29
CA VAL A 141 6.06 16.97 3.71
C VAL A 141 4.57 16.72 3.90
N LEU A 142 3.89 16.07 2.94
CA LEU A 142 2.47 15.81 3.02
C LEU A 142 2.11 14.92 4.21
N THR A 143 2.89 13.88 4.49
CA THR A 143 2.62 12.97 5.61
C THR A 143 2.93 13.60 6.96
N ALA A 144 3.95 14.46 7.06
CA ALA A 144 4.21 15.25 8.26
C ALA A 144 3.08 16.25 8.55
N VAL A 145 2.62 16.99 7.52
CA VAL A 145 1.44 17.88 7.63
C VAL A 145 0.21 17.08 8.04
N LEU A 146 -0.02 15.92 7.46
CA LEU A 146 -1.11 15.01 7.82
C LEU A 146 -1.07 14.62 9.30
N ALA A 147 0.10 14.23 9.81
CA ALA A 147 0.26 13.86 11.22
C ALA A 147 -0.15 15.01 12.16
N VAL A 148 0.29 16.24 11.84
CA VAL A 148 -0.06 17.45 12.60
C VAL A 148 -1.55 17.77 12.50
N VAL A 149 -2.10 17.81 11.29
CA VAL A 149 -3.52 18.13 11.06
C VAL A 149 -4.43 17.14 11.78
N LEU A 150 -4.13 15.84 11.65
CA LEU A 150 -4.94 14.77 12.22
C LEU A 150 -4.92 14.76 13.75
N SER A 151 -3.81 15.16 14.38
CA SER A 151 -3.69 15.21 15.84
C SER A 151 -4.69 16.18 16.49
N GLY A 152 -5.04 17.26 15.79
CA GLY A 152 -6.00 18.28 16.24
C GLY A 152 -7.38 18.19 15.57
N THR A 153 -7.65 17.15 14.77
CA THR A 153 -8.91 17.07 14.00
C THR A 153 -10.11 16.74 14.86
N THR A 154 -11.08 17.66 14.91
CA THR A 154 -12.35 17.54 15.65
C THR A 154 -13.58 17.72 14.77
N THR A 155 -13.41 18.09 13.49
CA THR A 155 -14.51 18.37 12.56
C THR A 155 -14.46 17.46 11.34
N LEU A 156 -15.64 17.17 10.77
CA LEU A 156 -15.77 16.37 9.55
C LEU A 156 -15.10 17.06 8.35
N ARG A 157 -15.13 18.39 8.30
CA ARG A 157 -14.47 19.16 7.22
C ARG A 157 -12.94 18.92 7.22
N THR A 158 -12.32 19.00 8.39
CA THR A 158 -10.87 18.77 8.52
C THR A 158 -10.52 17.31 8.19
N ALA A 159 -11.36 16.35 8.60
CA ALA A 159 -11.17 14.95 8.26
C ALA A 159 -11.26 14.69 6.73
N ARG A 160 -12.17 15.36 6.03
CA ARG A 160 -12.27 15.31 4.56
C ARG A 160 -11.03 15.87 3.88
N LEU A 161 -10.53 17.02 4.35
CA LEU A 161 -9.27 17.59 3.85
C LEU A 161 -8.09 16.66 4.08
N ALA A 162 -8.00 16.04 5.26
CA ALA A 162 -6.97 15.06 5.55
C ALA A 162 -7.06 13.82 4.64
N ALA A 163 -8.26 13.39 4.25
CA ALA A 163 -8.42 12.29 3.29
C ALA A 163 -7.90 12.67 1.90
N VAL A 164 -8.15 13.89 1.43
CA VAL A 164 -7.59 14.40 0.16
C VAL A 164 -6.06 14.44 0.22
N LEU A 165 -5.50 14.96 1.32
CA LEU A 165 -4.04 14.97 1.53
C LEU A 165 -3.45 13.55 1.58
N THR A 166 -4.16 12.58 2.16
CA THR A 166 -3.75 11.18 2.17
C THR A 166 -3.66 10.61 0.76
N VAL A 167 -4.66 10.89 -0.09
CA VAL A 167 -4.62 10.47 -1.50
C VAL A 167 -3.47 11.17 -2.23
N ALA A 168 -3.25 12.46 -2.02
CA ALA A 168 -2.14 13.19 -2.62
C ALA A 168 -0.77 12.62 -2.22
N ALA A 169 -0.59 12.26 -0.94
CA ALA A 169 0.64 11.64 -0.45
C ALA A 169 0.87 10.22 -1.04
N LEU A 170 -0.20 9.45 -1.26
CA LEU A 170 -0.14 8.15 -1.93
C LEU A 170 0.25 8.27 -3.41
N VAL A 171 -0.31 9.24 -4.10
CA VAL A 171 -0.18 9.39 -5.56
C VAL A 171 1.19 9.96 -5.94
N GLY A 172 1.74 10.90 -5.17
CA GLY A 172 2.97 11.61 -5.49
C GLY A 172 4.12 10.70 -5.94
N PRO A 173 4.53 9.68 -5.16
CA PRO A 173 5.59 8.76 -5.54
C PRO A 173 5.28 7.90 -6.78
N LEU A 174 4.00 7.60 -7.05
CA LEU A 174 3.58 6.80 -8.20
C LEU A 174 3.77 7.54 -9.53
N LEU A 175 3.65 8.86 -9.54
CA LEU A 175 3.80 9.68 -10.74
C LEU A 175 5.25 9.74 -11.26
N THR A 176 6.24 9.31 -10.47
CA THR A 176 7.66 9.40 -10.84
C THR A 176 8.30 8.06 -11.20
N GLY A 177 7.70 6.94 -10.79
CA GLY A 177 8.27 5.60 -10.95
C GLY A 177 8.19 5.00 -12.37
N HIS A 178 7.28 5.48 -13.21
CA HIS A 178 6.95 4.85 -14.50
C HIS A 178 7.47 5.63 -15.74
N ARG A 179 8.48 6.47 -15.58
CA ARG A 179 8.99 7.36 -16.63
C ARG A 179 9.87 6.72 -17.71
N ALA A 180 10.08 5.42 -17.65
CA ALA A 180 10.84 4.70 -18.69
C ALA A 180 10.03 4.41 -19.97
N ILE A 181 8.69 4.52 -19.91
CA ILE A 181 7.81 4.41 -21.05
C ILE A 181 7.68 5.82 -21.65
N ASP A 182 7.78 5.93 -22.95
CA ASP A 182 7.78 7.17 -23.73
C ASP A 182 6.72 8.19 -23.24
N ARG A 183 7.20 9.33 -22.73
CA ARG A 183 6.40 10.31 -21.95
C ARG A 183 5.20 10.91 -22.68
N ALA A 184 5.07 10.65 -23.96
CA ALA A 184 4.04 11.24 -24.84
C ALA A 184 2.97 10.23 -25.26
N SER A 185 3.03 8.97 -24.85
CA SER A 185 2.05 7.97 -25.30
C SER A 185 0.81 7.94 -24.40
N LEU A 186 -0.37 7.81 -25.02
CA LEU A 186 -1.64 7.59 -24.30
C LEU A 186 -1.55 6.41 -23.34
N TRP A 187 -0.79 5.36 -23.69
CA TRP A 187 -0.56 4.18 -22.88
C TRP A 187 0.16 4.48 -21.56
N SER A 188 1.11 5.42 -21.54
CA SER A 188 1.79 5.85 -20.31
C SER A 188 0.84 6.53 -19.33
N TYR A 189 -0.07 7.36 -19.82
CA TYR A 189 -1.08 8.00 -18.97
C TYR A 189 -2.10 6.99 -18.45
N LEU A 190 -2.53 6.04 -19.28
CA LEU A 190 -3.44 4.98 -18.89
C LEU A 190 -2.80 4.05 -17.84
N ALA A 191 -1.52 3.67 -18.03
CA ALA A 191 -0.79 2.87 -17.05
C ALA A 191 -0.67 3.57 -15.70
N THR A 192 -0.26 4.84 -15.69
CA THR A 192 -0.10 5.61 -14.46
C THR A 192 -1.45 5.86 -13.78
N GLY A 193 -2.47 6.24 -14.53
CA GLY A 193 -3.83 6.43 -14.02
C GLY A 193 -4.42 5.15 -13.44
N SER A 194 -4.25 4.03 -14.15
CA SER A 194 -4.66 2.70 -13.68
C SER A 194 -3.98 2.32 -12.36
N LEU A 195 -2.66 2.55 -12.26
CA LEU A 195 -1.91 2.27 -11.04
C LEU A 195 -2.36 3.14 -9.86
N VAL A 196 -2.61 4.43 -10.09
CA VAL A 196 -3.14 5.34 -9.06
C VAL A 196 -4.48 4.83 -8.53
N VAL A 197 -5.42 4.54 -9.42
CA VAL A 197 -6.74 4.00 -9.06
C VAL A 197 -6.60 2.67 -8.31
N HIS A 198 -5.72 1.79 -8.78
CA HIS A 198 -5.42 0.50 -8.15
C HIS A 198 -4.96 0.66 -6.69
N VAL A 199 -3.96 1.52 -6.45
CA VAL A 199 -3.37 1.74 -5.12
C VAL A 199 -4.38 2.39 -4.16
N VAL A 200 -5.15 3.37 -4.64
CA VAL A 200 -6.21 4.00 -3.82
C VAL A 200 -7.29 2.98 -3.46
N ALA A 201 -7.76 2.18 -4.42
CA ALA A 201 -8.75 1.13 -4.17
C ALA A 201 -8.22 0.05 -3.20
N ALA A 202 -6.95 -0.37 -3.36
CA ALA A 202 -6.31 -1.32 -2.44
C ALA A 202 -6.20 -0.75 -1.02
N THR A 203 -5.78 0.51 -0.88
CA THR A 203 -5.71 1.20 0.41
C THR A 203 -7.10 1.30 1.07
N ALA A 204 -8.13 1.61 0.28
CA ALA A 204 -9.51 1.67 0.77
C ALA A 204 -10.04 0.30 1.21
N TRP A 205 -9.73 -0.76 0.47
CA TRP A 205 -10.18 -2.11 0.82
C TRP A 205 -9.49 -2.62 2.09
N VAL A 206 -8.15 -2.63 2.10
CA VAL A 206 -7.37 -3.14 3.24
C VAL A 206 -7.61 -2.28 4.48
N GLY A 207 -7.52 -0.95 4.33
CA GLY A 207 -7.73 0.01 5.40
C GLY A 207 -9.16 0.00 5.93
N GLY A 208 -10.15 -0.14 5.03
CA GLY A 208 -11.56 -0.25 5.39
C GLY A 208 -11.87 -1.49 6.22
N LEU A 209 -11.31 -2.67 5.85
CA LEU A 209 -11.44 -3.89 6.65
C LEU A 209 -10.83 -3.72 8.05
N ALA A 210 -9.62 -3.19 8.12
CA ALA A 210 -8.95 -2.91 9.40
C ALA A 210 -9.76 -1.92 10.25
N ALA A 211 -10.36 -0.91 9.62
CA ALA A 211 -11.17 0.11 10.27
C ALA A 211 -12.47 -0.46 10.86
N VAL A 212 -13.19 -1.30 10.13
CA VAL A 212 -14.39 -2.00 10.64
C VAL A 212 -14.03 -2.86 11.85
N LEU A 213 -12.95 -3.63 11.77
CA LEU A 213 -12.48 -4.47 12.89
C LEU A 213 -12.10 -3.67 14.13
N ARG A 214 -11.58 -2.45 13.94
CA ARG A 214 -11.07 -1.63 15.03
C ARG A 214 -12.11 -0.69 15.64
N TYR A 215 -12.89 0.00 14.81
CA TYR A 215 -13.70 1.14 15.25
C TYR A 215 -15.21 0.93 15.17
N ALA A 216 -15.72 0.16 14.20
CA ALA A 216 -17.13 0.11 13.86
C ALA A 216 -17.61 -1.31 13.54
N ARG A 217 -18.04 -2.05 14.58
CA ARG A 217 -18.53 -3.42 14.44
C ARG A 217 -20.06 -3.50 14.34
N SER A 218 -20.71 -2.39 13.99
CA SER A 218 -22.14 -2.39 13.76
C SER A 218 -22.47 -3.08 12.43
N ARG A 219 -23.67 -3.63 12.34
CA ARG A 219 -24.17 -4.25 11.11
C ARG A 219 -24.12 -3.27 9.94
N GLU A 220 -24.58 -2.05 10.16
CA GLU A 220 -24.57 -0.98 9.16
C GLU A 220 -23.16 -0.70 8.62
N ALA A 221 -22.16 -0.55 9.48
CA ALA A 221 -20.77 -0.34 9.05
C ALA A 221 -20.22 -1.51 8.24
N ILE A 222 -20.60 -2.77 8.59
CA ILE A 222 -20.19 -3.95 7.86
C ILE A 222 -20.87 -4.01 6.48
N GLU A 223 -22.13 -3.63 6.36
CA GLU A 223 -22.87 -3.56 5.09
C GLU A 223 -22.28 -2.49 4.15
N ILE A 224 -21.99 -1.28 4.69
CA ILE A 224 -21.30 -0.21 3.95
C ILE A 224 -19.93 -0.69 3.46
N PHE A 225 -19.14 -1.29 4.36
CA PHE A 225 -17.83 -1.83 4.00
C PHE A 225 -17.93 -2.96 2.95
N SER A 226 -18.92 -3.83 3.06
CA SER A 226 -19.13 -4.93 2.09
C SER A 226 -19.39 -4.40 0.68
N THR A 227 -20.10 -3.29 0.54
CA THR A 227 -20.32 -2.62 -0.75
C THR A 227 -19.02 -1.97 -1.25
N LEU A 228 -18.32 -1.24 -0.37
CA LEU A 228 -17.03 -0.65 -0.68
C LEU A 228 -16.01 -1.70 -1.14
N ALA A 229 -15.91 -2.83 -0.41
CA ALA A 229 -15.01 -3.94 -0.73
C ALA A 229 -15.30 -4.54 -2.11
N LEU A 230 -16.59 -4.66 -2.50
CA LEU A 230 -16.96 -5.13 -3.83
C LEU A 230 -16.49 -4.17 -4.93
N VAL A 231 -16.75 -2.87 -4.76
CA VAL A 231 -16.30 -1.84 -5.71
C VAL A 231 -14.78 -1.85 -5.82
N CYS A 232 -14.07 -1.89 -4.69
CA CYS A 232 -12.61 -1.97 -4.67
C CYS A 232 -12.10 -3.24 -5.37
N ALA A 233 -12.71 -4.41 -5.12
CA ALA A 233 -12.31 -5.66 -5.74
C ALA A 233 -12.46 -5.61 -7.27
N VAL A 234 -13.59 -5.11 -7.78
CA VAL A 234 -13.79 -4.96 -9.23
C VAL A 234 -12.76 -3.98 -9.81
N THR A 235 -12.55 -2.84 -9.15
CA THR A 235 -11.59 -1.82 -9.57
C THR A 235 -10.16 -2.38 -9.61
N ILE A 236 -9.73 -3.11 -8.58
CA ILE A 236 -8.42 -3.74 -8.49
C ILE A 236 -8.25 -4.82 -9.56
N GLY A 237 -9.28 -5.63 -9.82
CA GLY A 237 -9.26 -6.63 -10.86
C GLY A 237 -9.05 -6.03 -12.25
N VAL A 238 -9.85 -5.02 -12.60
CA VAL A 238 -9.75 -4.34 -13.90
C VAL A 238 -8.41 -3.61 -14.06
N THR A 239 -8.03 -2.80 -13.07
CA THR A 239 -6.77 -2.04 -13.13
C THR A 239 -5.53 -2.93 -13.05
N GLY A 240 -5.61 -4.04 -12.31
CA GLY A 240 -4.54 -5.03 -12.22
C GLY A 240 -4.30 -5.75 -13.56
N LEU A 241 -5.37 -6.15 -14.25
CA LEU A 241 -5.27 -6.75 -15.59
C LEU A 241 -4.72 -5.74 -16.60
N LEU A 242 -5.22 -4.50 -16.59
CA LEU A 242 -4.72 -3.45 -17.49
C LEU A 242 -3.23 -3.16 -17.26
N THR A 243 -2.80 -3.08 -16.00
CA THR A 243 -1.40 -2.84 -15.67
C THR A 243 -0.52 -4.04 -16.08
N ALA A 244 -1.00 -5.27 -15.90
CA ALA A 244 -0.31 -6.48 -16.32
C ALA A 244 -0.09 -6.50 -17.84
N GLU A 245 -1.15 -6.22 -18.61
CA GLU A 245 -1.11 -6.17 -20.07
C GLU A 245 -0.08 -5.15 -20.56
N ILE A 246 -0.13 -3.91 -20.05
CA ILE A 246 0.78 -2.85 -20.47
C ILE A 246 2.25 -3.19 -20.17
N HIS A 247 2.55 -3.87 -19.04
CA HIS A 247 3.92 -4.24 -18.69
C HIS A 247 4.45 -5.46 -19.45
N LEU A 248 3.57 -6.34 -19.93
CA LEU A 248 3.93 -7.53 -20.66
C LEU A 248 3.92 -7.32 -22.19
N ASP A 249 3.17 -6.34 -22.69
CA ASP A 249 2.96 -6.09 -24.14
C ASP A 249 4.26 -5.75 -24.89
N GLY A 250 5.24 -5.14 -24.24
CA GLY A 250 6.55 -4.85 -24.84
C GLY A 250 7.43 -6.08 -25.16
N ARG A 251 6.97 -7.31 -24.86
CA ARG A 251 7.78 -8.54 -24.91
C ARG A 251 7.26 -9.61 -25.89
N GLY A 252 6.29 -9.30 -26.74
CA GLY A 252 5.73 -10.18 -27.78
C GLY A 252 4.33 -10.70 -27.47
N GLY A 253 3.35 -10.31 -28.28
CA GLY A 253 1.94 -10.68 -28.11
C GLY A 253 1.63 -12.14 -28.42
N GLY A 254 0.42 -12.58 -28.10
CA GLY A 254 -0.09 -13.93 -28.36
C GLY A 254 0.31 -14.96 -27.31
N TRP A 255 0.58 -16.19 -27.71
CA TRP A 255 0.98 -17.28 -26.80
C TRP A 255 2.28 -16.97 -26.01
N GLY A 256 3.12 -16.06 -26.49
CA GLY A 256 4.28 -15.55 -25.76
C GLY A 256 3.91 -14.87 -24.45
N LEU A 257 2.75 -14.23 -24.36
CA LEU A 257 2.27 -13.60 -23.13
C LEU A 257 2.03 -14.64 -22.03
N VAL A 258 1.38 -15.74 -22.34
CA VAL A 258 1.09 -16.82 -21.37
C VAL A 258 2.37 -17.47 -20.85
N THR A 259 3.33 -17.71 -21.72
CA THR A 259 4.64 -18.25 -21.32
C THR A 259 5.41 -17.31 -20.41
N GLN A 260 5.36 -16.00 -20.63
CA GLN A 260 6.00 -15.00 -19.77
C GLN A 260 5.47 -14.98 -18.33
N TRP A 261 4.21 -15.33 -18.11
CA TRP A 261 3.62 -15.43 -16.76
C TRP A 261 4.29 -16.50 -15.91
N VAL A 262 4.87 -17.56 -16.52
CA VAL A 262 5.46 -18.68 -15.79
C VAL A 262 6.98 -18.77 -15.95
N THR A 263 7.57 -18.08 -16.92
CA THR A 263 9.01 -18.16 -17.22
C THR A 263 9.81 -16.95 -16.71
N THR A 264 9.15 -15.82 -16.40
CA THR A 264 9.82 -14.64 -15.88
C THR A 264 9.56 -14.46 -14.38
N GLY A 265 10.53 -13.91 -13.64
CA GLY A 265 10.36 -13.59 -12.22
C GLY A 265 9.18 -12.62 -12.00
N TYR A 266 9.03 -11.63 -12.89
CA TYR A 266 7.91 -10.71 -12.88
C TYR A 266 6.55 -11.43 -13.05
N GLY A 267 6.45 -12.31 -14.04
CA GLY A 267 5.23 -13.08 -14.32
C GLY A 267 4.83 -13.99 -13.16
N VAL A 268 5.78 -14.68 -12.54
CA VAL A 268 5.53 -15.54 -11.37
C VAL A 268 4.97 -14.72 -10.18
N LEU A 269 5.52 -13.54 -9.92
CA LEU A 269 4.98 -12.65 -8.88
C LEU A 269 3.59 -12.14 -9.22
N LEU A 270 3.34 -11.81 -10.48
CA LEU A 270 2.03 -11.39 -10.97
C LEU A 270 1.00 -12.51 -10.80
N LEU A 271 1.36 -13.76 -11.13
CA LEU A 271 0.52 -14.94 -10.91
C LEU A 271 0.23 -15.14 -9.42
N GLY A 272 1.25 -14.99 -8.56
CA GLY A 272 1.07 -15.03 -7.10
C GLY A 272 0.06 -13.97 -6.60
N LYS A 273 0.12 -12.74 -7.14
CA LYS A 273 -0.86 -11.68 -6.84
C LYS A 273 -2.26 -12.04 -7.35
N ALA A 274 -2.38 -12.60 -8.55
CA ALA A 274 -3.67 -13.02 -9.11
C ALA A 274 -4.31 -14.13 -8.27
N LEU A 275 -3.54 -15.12 -7.83
CA LEU A 275 -4.01 -16.19 -6.94
C LEU A 275 -4.44 -15.64 -5.57
N ALA A 276 -3.65 -14.75 -4.98
CA ALA A 276 -4.00 -14.11 -3.72
C ALA A 276 -5.26 -13.25 -3.85
N PHE A 277 -5.43 -12.53 -4.96
CA PHE A 277 -6.65 -11.79 -5.27
C PHE A 277 -7.87 -12.71 -5.41
N ALA A 278 -7.75 -13.83 -6.12
CA ALA A 278 -8.82 -14.83 -6.25
C ALA A 278 -9.21 -15.39 -4.86
N ALA A 279 -8.23 -15.68 -4.00
CA ALA A 279 -8.47 -16.10 -2.62
C ALA A 279 -9.24 -15.03 -1.82
N LEU A 280 -8.87 -13.75 -1.94
CA LEU A 280 -9.56 -12.64 -1.28
C LEU A 280 -11.01 -12.49 -1.76
N VAL A 281 -11.25 -12.60 -3.06
CA VAL A 281 -12.61 -12.58 -3.62
C VAL A 281 -13.44 -13.75 -3.10
N PHE A 282 -12.85 -14.95 -3.03
CA PHE A 282 -13.51 -16.13 -2.47
C PHE A 282 -13.84 -15.93 -0.97
N ILE A 283 -12.91 -15.46 -0.16
CA ILE A 283 -13.14 -15.16 1.27
C ILE A 283 -14.23 -14.09 1.42
N GLY A 284 -14.17 -13.00 0.66
CA GLY A 284 -15.18 -11.94 0.68
C GLY A 284 -16.59 -12.45 0.30
N ARG A 285 -16.68 -13.36 -0.69
CA ARG A 285 -17.93 -14.03 -1.06
C ARG A 285 -18.45 -14.92 0.08
N GLN A 286 -17.54 -15.63 0.76
CA GLN A 286 -17.89 -16.45 1.92
C GLN A 286 -18.39 -15.58 3.10
N HIS A 287 -17.77 -14.43 3.35
CA HIS A 287 -18.26 -13.45 4.32
C HIS A 287 -19.69 -13.01 4.03
N ARG A 288 -20.01 -12.67 2.78
CA ARG A 288 -21.35 -12.24 2.39
C ARG A 288 -22.40 -13.36 2.57
N ARG A 289 -22.06 -14.60 2.23
CA ARG A 289 -23.01 -15.72 2.22
C ARG A 289 -23.25 -16.32 3.59
N SER A 290 -22.21 -16.46 4.42
CA SER A 290 -22.30 -17.24 5.65
C SER A 290 -22.14 -16.40 6.94
N THR A 291 -21.42 -15.27 6.90
CA THR A 291 -21.06 -14.56 8.11
C THR A 291 -22.00 -13.40 8.44
N LEU A 292 -22.50 -12.67 7.43
CA LEU A 292 -23.48 -11.61 7.64
C LEU A 292 -24.79 -12.11 8.30
N PRO A 293 -25.38 -13.24 7.86
CA PRO A 293 -26.56 -13.78 8.53
C PRO A 293 -26.29 -14.24 9.98
N ARG A 294 -25.08 -14.73 10.29
CA ARG A 294 -24.72 -15.21 11.62
C ARG A 294 -24.37 -14.11 12.60
N LEU A 295 -23.98 -12.92 12.14
CA LEU A 295 -23.76 -11.75 13.00
C LEU A 295 -25.05 -11.32 13.72
N THR A 296 -26.22 -11.58 13.12
CA THR A 296 -27.53 -11.39 13.75
C THR A 296 -27.78 -12.36 14.90
N ALA A 297 -27.09 -13.52 14.93
CA ALA A 297 -27.17 -14.52 15.97
C ALA A 297 -26.10 -14.37 17.08
N GLY A 298 -25.28 -13.29 17.06
CA GLY A 298 -24.30 -12.99 18.12
C GLY A 298 -22.92 -13.64 17.95
N ASP A 299 -22.67 -14.39 16.88
CA ASP A 299 -21.40 -15.09 16.65
C ASP A 299 -20.34 -14.23 15.93
N GLY A 300 -19.80 -13.24 16.64
CA GLY A 300 -18.73 -12.37 16.12
C GLY A 300 -17.33 -13.03 16.04
N ALA A 301 -17.16 -14.29 16.52
CA ALA A 301 -15.86 -14.96 16.53
C ALA A 301 -15.46 -15.44 15.13
N VAL A 302 -16.39 -16.00 14.38
CA VAL A 302 -16.18 -16.45 12.99
C VAL A 302 -15.82 -15.27 12.08
N PHE A 303 -16.54 -14.16 12.20
CA PHE A 303 -16.23 -12.94 11.48
C PHE A 303 -14.79 -12.49 11.71
N ARG A 304 -14.34 -12.43 12.97
CA ARG A 304 -12.98 -11.99 13.29
C ARG A 304 -11.90 -12.92 12.74
N ARG A 305 -12.11 -14.23 12.77
CA ARG A 305 -11.12 -15.19 12.22
C ARG A 305 -10.93 -15.01 10.72
N LEU A 306 -12.03 -14.93 9.98
CA LEU A 306 -11.98 -14.73 8.53
C LEU A 306 -11.40 -13.37 8.16
N ALA A 307 -11.78 -12.29 8.87
CA ALA A 307 -11.26 -10.96 8.62
C ALA A 307 -9.75 -10.84 8.95
N VAL A 308 -9.25 -11.55 9.97
CA VAL A 308 -7.80 -11.62 10.24
C VAL A 308 -7.09 -12.39 9.13
N LEU A 309 -7.64 -13.52 8.65
CA LEU A 309 -7.10 -14.25 7.52
C LEU A 309 -7.05 -13.37 6.25
N GLU A 310 -8.13 -12.66 5.98
CA GLU A 310 -8.20 -11.72 4.86
C GLU A 310 -7.11 -10.63 4.96
N LEU A 311 -6.91 -10.03 6.14
CA LEU A 311 -5.82 -9.07 6.38
C LEU A 311 -4.43 -9.68 6.19
N LEU A 312 -4.20 -10.93 6.56
CA LEU A 312 -2.92 -11.61 6.34
C LEU A 312 -2.65 -11.84 4.86
N VAL A 313 -3.67 -12.27 4.09
CA VAL A 313 -3.55 -12.41 2.63
C VAL A 313 -3.31 -11.04 1.99
N MET A 314 -4.01 -9.99 2.42
CA MET A 314 -3.81 -8.62 1.94
C MET A 314 -2.37 -8.13 2.25
N ALA A 315 -1.84 -8.41 3.45
CA ALA A 315 -0.45 -8.08 3.78
C ALA A 315 0.55 -8.82 2.89
N ALA A 316 0.29 -10.09 2.59
CA ALA A 316 1.09 -10.85 1.63
C ALA A 316 1.06 -10.21 0.22
N THR A 317 -0.11 -9.74 -0.24
CA THR A 317 -0.21 -9.05 -1.55
C THR A 317 0.53 -7.72 -1.57
N ILE A 318 0.59 -6.97 -0.47
CA ILE A 318 1.42 -5.77 -0.34
C ILE A 318 2.91 -6.15 -0.44
N GLY A 319 3.34 -7.21 0.24
CA GLY A 319 4.70 -7.73 0.12
C GLY A 319 5.09 -8.10 -1.32
N LEU A 320 4.20 -8.83 -2.02
CA LEU A 320 4.37 -9.15 -3.45
C LEU A 320 4.40 -7.89 -4.34
N ALA A 321 3.62 -6.86 -4.01
CA ALA A 321 3.62 -5.61 -4.78
C ALA A 321 4.94 -4.85 -4.64
N VAL A 322 5.52 -4.80 -3.43
CA VAL A 322 6.85 -4.20 -3.21
C VAL A 322 7.93 -5.00 -3.92
N ALA A 323 7.88 -6.34 -3.89
CA ALA A 323 8.82 -7.18 -4.63
C ALA A 323 8.69 -6.96 -6.16
N LEU A 324 7.47 -6.95 -6.69
CA LEU A 324 7.19 -6.74 -8.12
C LEU A 324 7.75 -5.40 -8.64
N SER A 325 7.70 -4.34 -7.82
CA SER A 325 8.24 -3.03 -8.19
C SER A 325 9.76 -2.99 -8.33
N ARG A 326 10.47 -4.05 -7.97
CA ARG A 326 11.93 -4.19 -7.99
C ARG A 326 12.43 -5.35 -8.85
N THR A 327 11.53 -6.19 -9.32
CA THR A 327 11.86 -7.33 -10.20
C THR A 327 11.95 -6.85 -11.65
N PRO A 328 13.03 -7.19 -12.38
CA PRO A 328 13.25 -6.77 -13.75
C PRO A 328 12.23 -7.36 -14.73
#